data_b9cde94346b7bfcbcdbd691d0a023b44
#
_entry.id   b9cde94346b7bfcbcdbd691d0a023b44
#
_cell.length_a   1.000
_cell.length_b   1.000
_cell.length_c   1.000
_cell.angle_alpha   90.00
_cell.angle_beta   90.00
_cell.angle_gamma   90.00
#
_symmetry.space_group_name_H-M   'P 1'
#
loop_
_entity.id
_entity.type
_entity.pdbx_description
1 polymer ?
#
loop_
_entity_poly.entity_id
_entity_poly.type
_entity_poly.pdbx_seq_one_letter_code
_entity_poly.pdbx_strand_id
1 'polypeptide(L)'
;MAKMTRFGVSLEEGLLKKFDAKIEAIGYRNRSAALRDLVRHFLKEGAEPDSKGEIFAVVTIVMKISGEEMKAFSDLKRSLGAIVKSSQVQFGNKDYFLDVCVLSGEQPELKEAAERLMGSKGILSSSVQYYDMLPPCHS
;
A
#
# COMPACT_ATOMS: atom_id res chain seq x y z
N MET A 1 -15.71 -21.48 14.90
CA MET A 1 -14.51 -21.90 14.16
C MET A 1 -14.71 -21.76 12.65
N ALA A 2 -13.71 -21.24 11.98
CA ALA A 2 -13.77 -21.10 10.53
C ALA A 2 -13.72 -22.48 9.85
N LYS A 3 -14.62 -22.66 8.88
CA LYS A 3 -14.64 -23.86 8.06
C LYS A 3 -13.53 -23.80 7.03
N MET A 4 -12.73 -24.85 6.93
CA MET A 4 -11.65 -24.95 5.97
C MET A 4 -12.15 -25.46 4.62
N THR A 5 -11.72 -24.81 3.55
CA THR A 5 -12.03 -25.22 2.19
C THR A 5 -10.75 -25.35 1.41
N ARG A 6 -10.59 -26.44 0.68
CA ARG A 6 -9.41 -26.63 -0.19
C ARG A 6 -9.64 -26.00 -1.55
N PHE A 7 -8.59 -25.41 -2.10
CA PHE A 7 -8.56 -24.97 -3.48
C PHE A 7 -7.21 -25.28 -4.08
N GLY A 8 -7.14 -25.38 -5.38
CA GLY A 8 -5.90 -25.70 -6.07
C GLY A 8 -5.46 -24.57 -7.00
N VAL A 9 -4.16 -24.46 -7.18
CA VAL A 9 -3.55 -23.48 -8.08
C VAL A 9 -2.51 -24.20 -8.96
N SER A 10 -2.53 -23.91 -10.25
CA SER A 10 -1.51 -24.39 -11.18
C SER A 10 -0.51 -23.27 -11.45
N LEU A 11 0.76 -23.56 -11.29
CA LEU A 11 1.85 -22.63 -11.55
C LEU A 11 2.85 -23.25 -12.52
N GLU A 12 3.52 -22.39 -13.28
CA GLU A 12 4.65 -22.82 -14.07
C GLU A 12 5.73 -23.41 -13.16
N GLU A 13 6.42 -24.45 -13.63
CA GLU A 13 7.43 -25.15 -12.82
C GLU A 13 8.50 -24.20 -12.28
N GLY A 14 9.01 -23.30 -13.11
CA GLY A 14 10.03 -22.32 -12.70
C GLY A 14 9.55 -21.38 -11.62
N LEU A 15 8.29 -20.94 -11.71
CA LEU A 15 7.68 -20.07 -10.71
C LEU A 15 7.49 -20.81 -9.38
N LEU A 16 7.05 -22.06 -9.44
CA LEU A 16 6.88 -22.86 -8.24
C LEU A 16 8.20 -23.09 -7.52
N LYS A 17 9.28 -23.36 -8.26
CA LYS A 17 10.62 -23.51 -7.65
C LYS A 17 11.06 -22.26 -6.91
N LYS A 18 10.84 -21.09 -7.51
CA LYS A 18 11.15 -19.81 -6.85
C LYS A 18 10.32 -19.60 -5.59
N PHE A 19 9.05 -19.92 -5.65
CA PHE A 19 8.16 -19.85 -4.51
C PHE A 19 8.62 -20.77 -3.38
N ASP A 20 8.90 -22.03 -3.68
CA ASP A 20 9.37 -23.00 -2.68
C ASP A 20 10.68 -22.55 -2.02
N ALA A 21 11.62 -22.06 -2.82
CA ALA A 21 12.89 -21.55 -2.28
C ALA A 21 12.67 -20.36 -1.34
N LYS A 22 11.78 -19.46 -1.68
CA LYS A 22 11.49 -18.29 -0.87
C LYS A 22 10.79 -18.66 0.44
N ILE A 23 9.80 -19.54 0.41
CA ILE A 23 9.10 -19.93 1.62
C ILE A 23 10.00 -20.69 2.59
N GLU A 24 10.94 -21.49 2.07
CA GLU A 24 11.94 -22.15 2.87
C GLU A 24 12.88 -21.13 3.54
N ALA A 25 13.37 -20.15 2.77
CA ALA A 25 14.25 -19.11 3.27
C ALA A 25 13.59 -18.25 4.37
N ILE A 26 12.29 -18.00 4.26
CA ILE A 26 11.54 -17.23 5.25
C ILE A 26 11.23 -18.08 6.49
N GLY A 27 11.18 -19.40 6.36
CA GLY A 27 10.92 -20.31 7.46
C GLY A 27 9.49 -20.80 7.58
N TYR A 28 8.72 -20.72 6.49
CA TYR A 28 7.38 -21.30 6.52
C TYR A 28 7.43 -22.82 6.58
N ARG A 29 6.51 -23.40 7.34
CA ARG A 29 6.42 -24.86 7.53
C ARG A 29 6.08 -25.58 6.25
N ASN A 30 5.19 -25.02 5.43
CA ASN A 30 4.73 -25.64 4.19
C ASN A 30 4.09 -24.58 3.28
N ARG A 31 3.74 -24.99 2.05
CA ARG A 31 3.11 -24.10 1.06
C ARG A 31 1.79 -23.53 1.55
N SER A 32 0.98 -24.35 2.23
CA SER A 32 -0.33 -23.91 2.72
C SER A 32 -0.23 -22.77 3.71
N ALA A 33 0.73 -22.81 4.63
CA ALA A 33 0.97 -21.72 5.58
C ALA A 33 1.37 -20.44 4.88
N ALA A 34 2.28 -20.53 3.90
CA ALA A 34 2.72 -19.39 3.12
C ALA A 34 1.57 -18.79 2.31
N LEU A 35 0.76 -19.64 1.68
CA LEU A 35 -0.39 -19.18 0.89
C LEU A 35 -1.44 -18.48 1.75
N ARG A 36 -1.72 -19.01 2.94
CA ARG A 36 -2.66 -18.34 3.86
C ARG A 36 -2.19 -16.95 4.23
N ASP A 37 -0.90 -16.79 4.51
CA ASP A 37 -0.34 -15.48 4.82
C ASP A 37 -0.38 -14.55 3.61
N LEU A 38 -0.06 -15.06 2.43
CA LEU A 38 -0.16 -14.26 1.20
C LEU A 38 -1.57 -13.78 0.94
N VAL A 39 -2.57 -14.64 1.13
CA VAL A 39 -3.97 -14.25 0.96
C VAL A 39 -4.35 -13.18 1.97
N ARG A 40 -3.94 -13.33 3.23
CA ARG A 40 -4.21 -12.29 4.25
C ARG A 40 -3.56 -10.97 3.89
N HIS A 41 -2.31 -10.97 3.44
CA HIS A 41 -1.62 -9.76 3.01
C HIS A 41 -2.29 -9.12 1.80
N PHE A 42 -2.64 -9.93 0.81
CA PHE A 42 -3.32 -9.44 -0.40
C PHE A 42 -4.64 -8.74 -0.05
N LEU A 43 -5.41 -9.31 0.86
CA LEU A 43 -6.69 -8.73 1.28
C LEU A 43 -6.52 -7.45 2.11
N LYS A 44 -5.41 -7.32 2.84
CA LYS A 44 -5.13 -6.12 3.62
C LYS A 44 -4.56 -4.98 2.79
N GLU A 45 -3.92 -5.30 1.67
CA GLU A 45 -3.32 -4.29 0.82
C GLU A 45 -4.39 -3.36 0.27
N GLY A 46 -4.25 -2.06 0.57
CA GLY A 46 -5.23 -1.06 0.16
C GLY A 46 -6.59 -1.17 0.83
N ALA A 47 -6.76 -2.10 1.78
CA ALA A 47 -8.02 -2.27 2.49
C ALA A 47 -8.26 -1.10 3.45
N GLU A 48 -9.49 -0.61 3.47
CA GLU A 48 -9.88 0.45 4.39
C GLU A 48 -10.01 -0.11 5.81
N PRO A 49 -9.53 0.63 6.83
CA PRO A 49 -9.77 0.22 8.20
C PRO A 49 -11.25 0.37 8.57
N ASP A 50 -11.73 -0.50 9.44
CA ASP A 50 -13.13 -0.49 9.89
C ASP A 50 -13.42 0.59 10.92
N SER A 51 -12.38 1.22 11.47
CA SER A 51 -12.58 2.17 12.55
C SER A 51 -13.20 3.48 12.07
N LYS A 52 -14.07 4.00 12.92
CA LYS A 52 -14.63 5.34 12.77
C LYS A 52 -13.78 6.28 13.61
N GLY A 53 -13.04 7.12 13.01
CA GLY A 53 -12.19 8.05 13.72
C GLY A 53 -10.98 8.37 12.90
N GLU A 54 -10.00 8.98 13.54
CA GLU A 54 -8.79 9.36 12.85
C GLU A 54 -7.94 8.14 12.54
N ILE A 55 -7.54 8.02 11.29
CA ILE A 55 -6.68 6.95 10.80
C ILE A 55 -5.52 7.57 10.02
N PHE A 56 -4.45 6.81 9.85
CA PHE A 56 -3.36 7.18 8.96
C PHE A 56 -3.45 6.44 7.64
N ALA A 57 -3.02 7.12 6.58
CA ALA A 57 -2.73 6.49 5.30
C ALA A 57 -1.30 6.84 4.91
N VAL A 58 -0.57 5.84 4.44
CA VAL A 58 0.75 6.06 3.84
C VAL A 58 0.62 5.80 2.35
N VAL A 59 0.80 6.85 1.56
CA VAL A 59 0.72 6.79 0.10
C VAL A 59 2.13 6.85 -0.45
N THR A 60 2.51 5.81 -1.18
CA THR A 60 3.82 5.71 -1.80
C THR A 60 3.64 5.83 -3.31
N ILE A 61 4.37 6.76 -3.93
CA ILE A 61 4.22 7.07 -5.34
C ILE A 61 5.59 7.12 -6.00
N VAL A 62 5.72 6.43 -7.12
CA VAL A 62 6.88 6.59 -8.00
C VAL A 62 6.41 7.40 -9.20
N MET A 63 7.06 8.51 -9.44
CA MET A 63 6.66 9.47 -10.45
C MET A 63 7.85 9.85 -11.32
N LYS A 64 7.55 10.09 -12.60
CA LYS A 64 8.55 10.60 -13.53
C LYS A 64 8.92 12.05 -13.19
N ILE A 65 10.19 12.35 -13.27
CA ILE A 65 10.67 13.72 -13.07
C ILE A 65 10.27 14.56 -14.29
N SER A 66 9.29 15.44 -14.08
CA SER A 66 8.75 16.34 -15.09
C SER A 66 8.30 17.61 -14.38
N GLY A 67 8.78 18.77 -14.83
CA GLY A 67 8.48 20.02 -14.14
C GLY A 67 6.99 20.30 -13.99
N GLU A 68 6.21 20.03 -15.03
CA GLU A 68 4.78 20.27 -15.03
C GLU A 68 4.03 19.31 -14.08
N GLU A 69 4.33 18.02 -14.19
CA GLU A 69 3.67 17.00 -13.36
C GLU A 69 4.09 17.08 -11.90
N MET A 70 5.36 17.38 -11.63
CA MET A 70 5.85 17.59 -10.27
C MET A 70 5.16 18.79 -9.61
N LYS A 71 5.01 19.89 -10.38
CA LYS A 71 4.32 21.07 -9.87
C LYS A 71 2.86 20.77 -9.57
N ALA A 72 2.18 20.09 -10.49
CA ALA A 72 0.77 19.72 -10.29
C ALA A 72 0.59 18.83 -9.06
N PHE A 73 1.49 17.87 -8.86
CA PHE A 73 1.45 16.99 -7.71
C PHE A 73 1.72 17.74 -6.41
N SER A 74 2.69 18.65 -6.41
CA SER A 74 3.00 19.49 -5.26
C SER A 74 1.80 20.40 -4.91
N ASP A 75 1.16 20.98 -5.92
CA ASP A 75 -0.02 21.82 -5.74
C ASP A 75 -1.19 21.02 -5.17
N LEU A 76 -1.36 19.79 -5.63
CA LEU A 76 -2.39 18.89 -5.09
C LEU A 76 -2.15 18.59 -3.62
N LYS A 77 -0.92 18.25 -3.24
CA LYS A 77 -0.58 18.01 -1.82
C LYS A 77 -0.89 19.24 -0.97
N ARG A 78 -0.56 20.42 -1.47
CA ARG A 78 -0.84 21.67 -0.77
C ARG A 78 -2.33 21.91 -0.62
N SER A 79 -3.10 21.60 -1.66
CA SER A 79 -4.56 21.78 -1.64
C SER A 79 -5.26 20.86 -0.65
N LEU A 80 -4.67 19.72 -0.32
CA LEU A 80 -5.23 18.80 0.67
C LEU A 80 -5.05 19.30 2.11
N GLY A 81 -4.22 20.32 2.31
CA GLY A 81 -4.12 21.03 3.58
C GLY A 81 -3.67 20.14 4.74
N ALA A 82 -4.42 20.23 5.84
CA ALA A 82 -4.06 19.56 7.10
C ALA A 82 -4.10 18.02 7.02
N ILE A 83 -4.73 17.45 5.99
CA ILE A 83 -4.75 16.00 5.81
C ILE A 83 -3.34 15.47 5.55
N VAL A 84 -2.52 16.20 4.81
CA VAL A 84 -1.13 15.81 4.57
C VAL A 84 -0.27 16.18 5.78
N LYS A 85 0.17 15.18 6.52
CA LYS A 85 0.97 15.38 7.73
C LYS A 85 2.46 15.48 7.42
N SER A 86 2.93 14.73 6.46
CA SER A 86 4.31 14.81 5.99
C SER A 86 4.42 14.29 4.58
N SER A 87 5.47 14.71 3.90
CA SER A 87 5.80 14.24 2.57
C SER A 87 7.31 14.22 2.43
N GLN A 88 7.84 13.09 2.01
CA GLN A 88 9.26 12.94 1.79
C GLN A 88 9.50 12.54 0.33
N VAL A 89 10.36 13.28 -0.34
CA VAL A 89 10.73 13.01 -1.72
C VAL A 89 12.15 12.49 -1.74
N GLN A 90 12.35 11.37 -2.41
CA GLN A 90 13.66 10.78 -2.62
C GLN A 90 13.90 10.65 -4.12
N PHE A 91 14.87 11.38 -4.64
CA PHE A 91 15.28 11.22 -6.03
C PHE A 91 16.13 9.96 -6.16
N GLY A 92 15.75 9.12 -7.12
CA GLY A 92 16.47 7.90 -7.41
C GLY A 92 17.49 8.13 -8.52
N ASN A 93 17.13 7.72 -9.72
CA ASN A 93 17.96 8.00 -10.90
C ASN A 93 17.53 9.31 -11.56
N LYS A 94 18.03 9.57 -12.78
CA LYS A 94 17.75 10.82 -13.50
C LYS A 94 16.28 11.03 -13.87
N ASP A 95 15.50 9.97 -13.90
CA ASP A 95 14.17 10.00 -14.52
C ASP A 95 13.02 9.92 -13.53
N TYR A 96 13.25 9.41 -12.33
CA TYR A 96 12.18 9.09 -11.40
C TYR A 96 12.48 9.50 -9.98
N PHE A 97 11.44 9.78 -9.23
CA PHE A 97 11.53 10.01 -7.79
C PHE A 97 10.44 9.24 -7.05
N LEU A 98 10.71 8.99 -5.79
CA LEU A 98 9.78 8.36 -4.85
C LEU A 98 9.24 9.44 -3.94
N ASP A 99 7.92 9.50 -3.79
CA ASP A 99 7.26 10.37 -2.81
C ASP A 99 6.51 9.50 -1.81
N VAL A 100 6.77 9.73 -0.54
CA VAL A 100 6.07 9.04 0.55
C VAL A 100 5.30 10.08 1.33
N CYS A 101 3.98 10.02 1.24
CA CYS A 101 3.08 10.93 1.93
C CYS A 101 2.41 10.23 3.10
N VAL A 102 2.44 10.86 4.27
CA VAL A 102 1.65 10.41 5.41
C VAL A 102 0.44 11.33 5.52
N LEU A 103 -0.73 10.73 5.42
CA LEU A 103 -2.00 11.42 5.54
C LEU A 103 -2.68 11.00 6.84
N SER A 104 -3.47 11.90 7.42
CA SER A 104 -4.28 11.56 8.59
C SER A 104 -5.60 12.31 8.51
N GLY A 105 -6.66 11.64 8.89
CA GLY A 105 -7.99 12.21 8.89
C GLY A 105 -9.03 11.13 9.08
N GLU A 106 -10.28 11.54 8.97
CA GLU A 106 -11.42 10.63 9.06
C GLU A 106 -11.85 10.17 7.68
N GLN A 107 -12.43 8.99 7.61
CA GLN A 107 -13.11 8.54 6.39
C GLN A 107 -14.42 9.31 6.23
N PRO A 108 -14.89 9.55 5.00
CA PRO A 108 -14.31 9.16 3.70
C PRO A 108 -13.27 10.14 3.15
N GLU A 109 -13.01 11.24 3.83
CA GLU A 109 -12.12 12.31 3.35
C GLU A 109 -10.69 11.81 3.09
N LEU A 110 -10.19 10.98 3.99
CA LEU A 110 -8.83 10.42 3.87
C LEU A 110 -8.72 9.54 2.64
N LYS A 111 -9.71 8.69 2.40
CA LYS A 111 -9.75 7.83 1.23
C LYS A 111 -9.76 8.65 -0.06
N GLU A 112 -10.59 9.67 -0.11
CA GLU A 112 -10.66 10.55 -1.28
C GLU A 112 -9.33 11.24 -1.54
N ALA A 113 -8.67 11.73 -0.49
CA ALA A 113 -7.36 12.36 -0.62
C ALA A 113 -6.32 11.39 -1.17
N ALA A 114 -6.26 10.17 -0.65
CA ALA A 114 -5.34 9.14 -1.13
C ALA A 114 -5.61 8.80 -2.60
N GLU A 115 -6.86 8.63 -2.98
CA GLU A 115 -7.24 8.33 -4.36
C GLU A 115 -6.87 9.47 -5.31
N ARG A 116 -7.04 10.71 -4.88
CA ARG A 116 -6.64 11.86 -5.70
C ARG A 116 -5.13 11.89 -5.92
N LEU A 117 -4.35 11.61 -4.90
CA LEU A 117 -2.89 11.53 -5.05
C LEU A 117 -2.48 10.42 -6.01
N MET A 118 -3.06 9.23 -5.84
CA MET A 118 -2.75 8.08 -6.69
C MET A 118 -3.25 8.22 -8.13
N GLY A 119 -4.23 9.08 -8.35
CA GLY A 119 -4.76 9.37 -9.69
C GLY A 119 -4.01 10.47 -10.43
N SER A 120 -2.93 11.01 -9.87
CA SER A 120 -2.17 12.09 -10.49
C SER A 120 -1.48 11.64 -11.77
N LYS A 121 -1.35 12.58 -12.71
CA LYS A 121 -0.70 12.32 -13.98
C LYS A 121 0.80 12.13 -13.80
N GLY A 122 1.39 11.22 -14.55
CA GLY A 122 2.83 10.95 -14.51
C GLY A 122 3.24 9.89 -13.49
N ILE A 123 2.30 9.29 -12.81
CA ILE A 123 2.58 8.22 -11.85
C ILE A 123 2.89 6.92 -12.59
N LEU A 124 3.99 6.27 -12.21
CA LEU A 124 4.37 4.95 -12.72
C LEU A 124 3.86 3.84 -11.82
N SER A 125 3.87 4.08 -10.53
CA SER A 125 3.39 3.09 -9.57
C SER A 125 2.95 3.82 -8.31
N SER A 126 1.95 3.28 -7.64
CA SER A 126 1.43 3.86 -6.41
C SER A 126 0.87 2.75 -5.52
N SER A 127 0.89 3.02 -4.23
CA SER A 127 0.26 2.14 -3.26
C SER A 127 -0.23 2.96 -2.07
N VAL A 128 -1.23 2.44 -1.37
CA VAL A 128 -1.72 3.04 -0.14
C VAL A 128 -1.85 1.96 0.93
N GLN A 129 -1.45 2.30 2.14
CA GLN A 129 -1.62 1.44 3.30
C GLN A 129 -2.32 2.26 4.37
N TYR A 130 -3.41 1.73 4.91
CA TYR A 130 -4.16 2.37 5.99
C TYR A 130 -3.78 1.78 7.33
N TYR A 131 -3.72 2.63 8.35
CA TYR A 131 -3.37 2.24 9.71
C TYR A 131 -4.37 2.81 10.68
N ASP A 132 -4.86 1.95 11.55
CA ASP A 132 -5.76 2.36 12.61
C ASP A 132 -4.96 3.03 13.74
N MET A 133 -5.46 4.15 14.22
CA MET A 133 -4.80 4.87 15.31
C MET A 133 -5.14 4.33 16.67
N LEU A 134 -6.19 3.53 16.77
CA LEU A 134 -6.56 2.93 18.02
C LEU A 134 -5.80 1.62 18.19
N PRO A 135 -5.26 1.34 19.38
CA PRO A 135 -4.63 0.06 19.62
C PRO A 135 -5.66 -1.05 19.43
N PRO A 136 -5.25 -2.21 18.88
CA PRO A 136 -6.18 -3.32 18.75
C PRO A 136 -6.78 -3.67 20.11
N CYS A 137 -8.10 -3.86 20.13
CA CYS A 137 -8.77 -4.35 21.33
C CYS A 137 -8.27 -5.74 21.62
N HIS A 138 -7.48 -5.88 22.67
CA HIS A 138 -7.12 -7.18 23.19
C HIS A 138 -8.20 -7.59 24.18
N SER A 139 -9.06 -8.43 23.72
CA SER A 139 -9.98 -9.10 24.63
C SER A 139 -9.35 -10.33 25.19
#